data_fe377fc5364de0415f22b21f02e8d4b7
#
_entry.id   fe377fc5364de0415f22b21f02e8d4b7
#
_cell.length_a   1.000
_cell.length_b   1.000
_cell.length_c   1.000
_cell.angle_alpha   90.00
_cell.angle_beta   90.00
_cell.angle_gamma   90.00
#
_symmetry.space_group_name_H-M   'P 1'
#
loop_
_entity.id
_entity.type
_entity.pdbx_description
1 polymer ?
#
loop_
_entity_poly.entity_id
_entity_poly.type
_entity_poly.pdbx_seq_one_letter_code
_entity_poly.pdbx_strand_id
1 'polypeptide(L)'
;MLEVLLASIILGVGLAGILVSLAQSQRMMKTVPDLETSQEVMDLGEMAYPLDAVTDEDDIDTGEQKVSDLWKLLTDERMTDAQEEKFHGFTWERELVDEHMNDEDLKHFNNLLRVRITVTWGDRGKGSGKKQQESYIVLWRKPE
;
A
#
# COMPACT_ATOMS: atom_id res chain seq x y z
N MET A 1 -39.00 35.21 -21.61
CA MET A 1 -39.31 34.31 -20.48
C MET A 1 -38.61 32.96 -20.62
N LEU A 2 -38.70 32.30 -21.78
CA LEU A 2 -38.09 30.99 -22.02
C LEU A 2 -36.53 31.02 -21.98
N GLU A 3 -35.93 32.07 -22.50
CA GLU A 3 -34.48 32.30 -22.52
C GLU A 3 -33.89 32.42 -21.11
N VAL A 4 -34.57 33.09 -20.19
CA VAL A 4 -34.13 33.26 -18.80
C VAL A 4 -34.17 31.91 -18.04
N LEU A 5 -35.22 31.12 -18.30
CA LEU A 5 -35.33 29.75 -17.76
C LEU A 5 -34.22 28.86 -18.26
N LEU A 6 -33.92 28.88 -19.56
CA LEU A 6 -32.86 28.10 -20.17
C LEU A 6 -31.48 28.49 -19.64
N ALA A 7 -31.23 29.80 -19.53
CA ALA A 7 -29.99 30.33 -18.95
C ALA A 7 -29.80 29.89 -17.50
N SER A 8 -30.87 29.90 -16.70
CA SER A 8 -30.84 29.47 -15.30
C SER A 8 -30.55 27.98 -15.15
N ILE A 9 -31.09 27.16 -16.04
CA ILE A 9 -30.82 25.69 -16.04
C ILE A 9 -29.37 25.44 -16.40
N ILE A 10 -28.84 26.06 -17.45
CA ILE A 10 -27.43 25.90 -17.88
C ILE A 10 -26.50 26.37 -16.76
N LEU A 11 -26.77 27.47 -16.13
CA LEU A 11 -25.98 28.00 -15.01
C LEU A 11 -26.00 27.02 -13.82
N GLY A 12 -27.19 26.50 -13.47
CA GLY A 12 -27.36 25.55 -12.39
C GLY A 12 -26.60 24.22 -12.62
N VAL A 13 -26.67 23.66 -13.82
CA VAL A 13 -25.95 22.46 -14.19
C VAL A 13 -24.44 22.71 -14.20
N GLY A 14 -24.01 23.85 -14.74
CA GLY A 14 -22.59 24.23 -14.71
C GLY A 14 -22.02 24.38 -13.30
N LEU A 15 -22.77 25.06 -12.43
CA LEU A 15 -22.37 25.22 -11.02
C LEU A 15 -22.32 23.88 -10.27
N ALA A 16 -23.30 23.01 -10.48
CA ALA A 16 -23.31 21.67 -9.92
C ALA A 16 -22.11 20.86 -10.36
N GLY A 17 -21.72 20.92 -11.65
CA GLY A 17 -20.53 20.27 -12.18
C GLY A 17 -19.23 20.74 -11.51
N ILE A 18 -19.10 22.05 -11.29
CA ILE A 18 -17.94 22.63 -10.60
C ILE A 18 -17.88 22.16 -9.14
N LEU A 19 -19.01 22.14 -8.43
CA LEU A 19 -19.06 21.68 -7.05
C LEU A 19 -18.69 20.21 -6.89
N VAL A 20 -19.16 19.35 -7.80
CA VAL A 20 -18.80 17.92 -7.82
C VAL A 20 -17.30 17.76 -8.08
N SER A 21 -16.74 18.47 -9.05
CA SER A 21 -15.31 18.45 -9.36
C SER A 21 -14.45 18.90 -8.18
N LEU A 22 -14.87 19.96 -7.49
CA LEU A 22 -14.19 20.48 -6.30
C LEU A 22 -14.22 19.46 -5.15
N ALA A 23 -15.35 18.81 -4.91
CA ALA A 23 -15.51 17.79 -3.90
C ALA A 23 -14.62 16.55 -4.20
N GLN A 24 -14.51 16.16 -5.46
CA GLN A 24 -13.61 15.11 -5.91
C GLN A 24 -12.14 15.49 -5.69
N SER A 25 -11.75 16.70 -6.06
CA SER A 25 -10.39 17.21 -5.84
C SER A 25 -10.01 17.22 -4.36
N GLN A 26 -10.92 17.66 -3.48
CA GLN A 26 -10.68 17.63 -2.02
C GLN A 26 -10.53 16.21 -1.47
N ARG A 27 -11.25 15.23 -2.01
CA ARG A 27 -11.08 13.82 -1.62
C ARG A 27 -9.70 13.29 -2.05
N MET A 28 -9.26 13.62 -3.26
CA MET A 28 -7.93 13.23 -3.75
C MET A 28 -6.82 13.85 -2.88
N MET A 29 -6.91 15.14 -2.53
CA MET A 29 -5.92 15.79 -1.66
C MET A 29 -5.76 15.13 -0.29
N LYS A 30 -6.80 14.47 0.23
CA LYS A 30 -6.72 13.73 1.50
C LYS A 30 -6.14 12.33 1.35
N THR A 31 -6.19 11.76 0.14
CA THR A 31 -5.77 10.37 -0.09
C THR A 31 -4.32 10.28 -0.56
N VAL A 32 -3.83 11.30 -1.25
CA VAL A 32 -2.45 11.33 -1.79
C VAL A 32 -1.39 11.22 -0.69
N PRO A 33 -1.44 11.96 0.43
CA PRO A 33 -0.45 11.83 1.49
C PRO A 33 -0.39 10.42 2.10
N ASP A 34 -1.55 9.77 2.26
CA ASP A 34 -1.60 8.41 2.77
C ASP A 34 -0.92 7.41 1.81
N LEU A 35 -1.10 7.60 0.49
CA LEU A 35 -0.49 6.75 -0.53
C LEU A 35 1.02 6.96 -0.62
N GLU A 36 1.49 8.20 -0.54
CA GLU A 36 2.93 8.50 -0.49
C GLU A 36 3.58 7.88 0.76
N THR A 37 2.92 8.00 1.92
CA THR A 37 3.40 7.39 3.15
C THR A 37 3.38 5.86 3.07
N SER A 38 2.34 5.26 2.45
CA SER A 38 2.30 3.82 2.28
C SER A 38 3.42 3.29 1.38
N GLN A 39 3.80 4.05 0.34
CA GLN A 39 4.94 3.70 -0.50
C GLN A 39 6.27 3.75 0.28
N GLU A 40 6.48 4.79 1.09
CA GLU A 40 7.64 4.86 1.97
C GLU A 40 7.70 3.68 2.95
N VAL A 41 6.54 3.25 3.47
CA VAL A 41 6.47 2.07 4.36
C VAL A 41 6.79 0.78 3.61
N MET A 42 6.37 0.65 2.34
CA MET A 42 6.77 -0.49 1.50
C MET A 42 8.29 -0.54 1.35
N ASP A 43 8.90 0.58 0.96
CA ASP A 43 10.34 0.68 0.77
C ASP A 43 11.11 0.38 2.07
N LEU A 44 10.64 0.90 3.22
CA LEU A 44 11.22 0.61 4.52
C LEU A 44 11.15 -0.88 4.87
N GLY A 45 10.03 -1.53 4.59
CA GLY A 45 9.86 -2.96 4.83
C GLY A 45 10.79 -3.81 3.98
N GLU A 46 10.95 -3.50 2.71
CA GLU A 46 11.89 -4.20 1.82
C GLU A 46 13.35 -3.97 2.21
N MET A 47 13.69 -2.78 2.69
CA MET A 47 15.02 -2.49 3.21
C MET A 47 15.31 -3.23 4.53
N ALA A 48 14.31 -3.35 5.42
CA ALA A 48 14.45 -4.05 6.70
C ALA A 48 14.51 -5.57 6.55
N TYR A 49 13.79 -6.11 5.57
CA TYR A 49 13.71 -7.52 5.27
C TYR A 49 14.04 -7.80 3.79
N PRO A 50 15.30 -7.61 3.37
CA PRO A 50 15.67 -7.81 1.98
C PRO A 50 15.50 -9.27 1.59
N LEU A 51 14.89 -9.52 0.44
CA LEU A 51 14.55 -10.86 -0.02
C LEU A 51 15.78 -11.69 -0.36
N ASP A 52 16.87 -11.06 -0.74
CA ASP A 52 18.16 -11.68 -1.05
C ASP A 52 18.89 -12.21 0.20
N ALA A 53 18.53 -11.72 1.39
CA ALA A 53 19.05 -12.21 2.67
C ALA A 53 18.29 -13.42 3.23
N VAL A 54 17.15 -13.77 2.64
CA VAL A 54 16.31 -14.89 3.11
C VAL A 54 16.91 -16.22 2.63
N THR A 55 17.16 -17.14 3.55
CA THR A 55 17.77 -18.44 3.28
C THR A 55 16.79 -19.58 3.14
N ASP A 56 15.63 -19.50 3.80
CA ASP A 56 14.57 -20.49 3.75
C ASP A 56 13.24 -19.89 3.30
N GLU A 57 12.40 -20.66 2.62
CA GLU A 57 11.08 -20.20 2.14
C GLU A 57 10.17 -19.76 3.28
N ASP A 58 10.27 -20.41 4.44
CA ASP A 58 9.48 -20.09 5.62
C ASP A 58 9.82 -18.70 6.20
N ASP A 59 11.04 -18.19 5.93
CA ASP A 59 11.48 -16.87 6.36
C ASP A 59 10.98 -15.73 5.44
N ILE A 60 10.34 -16.05 4.32
CA ILE A 60 9.75 -15.07 3.41
C ILE A 60 8.56 -14.40 4.09
N ASP A 61 7.78 -15.18 4.85
CA ASP A 61 6.64 -14.67 5.60
C ASP A 61 7.11 -13.95 6.86
N THR A 62 6.90 -12.64 6.90
CA THR A 62 7.37 -11.81 8.02
C THR A 62 6.31 -11.56 9.07
N GLY A 63 5.05 -11.92 8.77
CA GLY A 63 3.91 -11.47 9.56
C GLY A 63 3.78 -9.94 9.59
N GLU A 64 2.82 -9.46 10.35
CA GLU A 64 2.54 -8.03 10.46
C GLU A 64 3.59 -7.31 11.31
N GLN A 65 4.28 -6.33 10.71
CA GLN A 65 5.32 -5.51 11.33
C GLN A 65 4.84 -4.06 11.48
N LYS A 66 5.15 -3.44 12.62
CA LYS A 66 4.94 -1.99 12.80
C LYS A 66 6.10 -1.22 12.20
N VAL A 67 5.82 -0.03 11.68
CA VAL A 67 6.88 0.81 11.11
C VAL A 67 7.97 1.15 12.11
N SER A 68 7.61 1.31 13.40
CA SER A 68 8.59 1.52 14.48
C SER A 68 9.58 0.36 14.65
N ASP A 69 9.15 -0.86 14.36
CA ASP A 69 10.01 -2.05 14.48
C ASP A 69 10.90 -2.19 13.25
N LEU A 70 10.37 -1.90 12.05
CA LEU A 70 11.17 -1.78 10.81
C LEU A 70 12.27 -0.72 10.95
N TRP A 71 11.91 0.44 11.52
CA TRP A 71 12.87 1.52 11.74
C TRP A 71 14.02 1.12 12.65
N LYS A 72 13.73 0.40 13.75
CA LYS A 72 14.77 -0.11 14.68
C LYS A 72 15.70 -1.14 14.04
N LEU A 73 15.22 -1.90 13.06
CA LEU A 73 16.07 -2.85 12.33
C LEU A 73 17.05 -2.14 11.38
N LEU A 74 16.64 -1.00 10.83
CA LEU A 74 17.44 -0.24 9.87
C LEU A 74 18.38 0.75 10.53
N THR A 75 18.01 1.26 11.69
CA THR A 75 18.74 2.31 12.39
C THR A 75 18.80 2.03 13.88
N ASP A 76 19.93 2.36 14.53
CA ASP A 76 20.02 2.27 15.98
C ASP A 76 19.32 3.47 16.69
N GLU A 77 18.75 4.38 15.90
CA GLU A 77 18.08 5.59 16.39
C GLU A 77 16.59 5.39 16.54
N ARG A 78 16.02 6.08 17.51
CA ARG A 78 14.55 6.13 17.66
C ARG A 78 13.97 7.10 16.62
N MET A 79 12.74 6.80 16.21
CA MET A 79 11.97 7.73 15.38
C MET A 79 11.78 9.05 16.15
N THR A 80 11.81 10.15 15.42
CA THR A 80 11.43 11.47 15.95
C THR A 80 9.90 11.52 16.12
N ASP A 81 9.42 12.41 17.00
CA ASP A 81 7.98 12.59 17.21
C ASP A 81 7.20 12.86 15.91
N ALA A 82 7.80 13.62 14.98
CA ALA A 82 7.21 13.89 13.67
C ALA A 82 7.12 12.65 12.78
N GLN A 83 8.08 11.74 12.86
CA GLN A 83 8.06 10.46 12.14
C GLN A 83 7.06 9.49 12.76
N GLU A 84 6.99 9.44 14.09
CA GLU A 84 5.99 8.63 14.81
C GLU A 84 4.58 9.07 14.44
N GLU A 85 4.32 10.38 14.35
CA GLU A 85 3.04 10.92 13.93
C GLU A 85 2.74 10.59 12.46
N LYS A 86 3.72 10.75 11.56
CA LYS A 86 3.59 10.44 10.13
C LYS A 86 3.22 8.99 9.87
N PHE A 87 3.89 8.06 10.55
CA PHE A 87 3.71 6.61 10.35
C PHE A 87 2.72 5.98 11.32
N HIS A 88 2.02 6.79 12.10
CA HIS A 88 1.07 6.29 13.07
C HIS A 88 -0.02 5.43 12.42
N GLY A 89 -0.18 4.21 12.91
CA GLY A 89 -1.20 3.27 12.42
C GLY A 89 -0.86 2.55 11.13
N PHE A 90 0.32 2.79 10.55
CA PHE A 90 0.80 2.01 9.42
C PHE A 90 1.46 0.71 9.88
N THR A 91 1.18 -0.37 9.14
CA THR A 91 1.83 -1.67 9.31
C THR A 91 2.19 -2.24 7.95
N TRP A 92 3.26 -3.03 7.93
CA TRP A 92 3.78 -3.70 6.77
C TRP A 92 3.79 -5.21 7.00
N GLU A 93 3.51 -5.97 5.96
CA GLU A 93 3.48 -7.42 5.98
C GLU A 93 3.94 -7.95 4.63
N ARG A 94 4.78 -8.97 4.67
CA ARG A 94 5.14 -9.74 3.49
C ARG A 94 4.70 -11.17 3.70
N GLU A 95 3.98 -11.72 2.73
CA GLU A 95 3.50 -13.09 2.73
C GLU A 95 3.90 -13.83 1.46
N LEU A 96 4.21 -15.11 1.60
CA LEU A 96 4.36 -16.02 0.48
C LEU A 96 2.96 -16.46 0.05
N VAL A 97 2.55 -16.08 -1.16
CA VAL A 97 1.25 -16.45 -1.70
C VAL A 97 1.37 -17.77 -2.44
N ASP A 98 0.99 -18.84 -1.77
CA ASP A 98 1.00 -20.19 -2.32
C ASP A 98 -0.18 -20.43 -3.29
N GLU A 99 -0.98 -19.41 -3.54
CA GLU A 99 -2.10 -19.47 -4.46
C GLU A 99 -1.64 -19.65 -5.90
N HIS A 100 -1.42 -20.92 -6.20
CA HIS A 100 -1.60 -21.49 -7.52
C HIS A 100 -0.95 -20.70 -8.67
N MET A 101 0.29 -20.98 -8.89
CA MET A 101 0.76 -21.03 -10.25
C MET A 101 0.00 -22.16 -10.97
N ASN A 102 -1.33 -22.01 -11.06
CA ASN A 102 -2.21 -22.85 -11.88
C ASN A 102 -2.03 -22.55 -13.36
N ASP A 103 -1.13 -21.63 -13.70
CA ASP A 103 -0.66 -21.46 -15.05
C ASP A 103 0.18 -22.69 -15.41
N GLU A 104 -0.37 -23.54 -16.26
CA GLU A 104 0.31 -24.76 -16.72
C GLU A 104 1.68 -24.43 -17.31
N ASP A 105 1.87 -23.23 -17.84
CA ASP A 105 3.13 -22.72 -18.40
C ASP A 105 4.22 -22.46 -17.34
N LEU A 106 3.84 -22.18 -16.10
CA LEU A 106 4.78 -21.89 -15.00
C LEU A 106 5.12 -23.12 -14.13
N LYS A 107 4.40 -24.24 -14.28
CA LYS A 107 4.68 -25.50 -13.55
C LYS A 107 6.08 -26.10 -13.82
N HIS A 108 6.73 -25.65 -14.88
CA HIS A 108 8.10 -26.09 -15.20
C HIS A 108 9.18 -25.34 -14.43
N PHE A 109 8.82 -24.27 -13.69
CA PHE A 109 9.74 -23.48 -12.90
C PHE A 109 9.48 -23.72 -11.41
N ASN A 110 10.03 -24.79 -10.86
CA ASN A 110 9.90 -25.15 -9.44
C ASN A 110 10.42 -24.09 -8.45
N ASN A 111 11.04 -23.03 -8.96
CA ASN A 111 11.70 -22.00 -8.16
C ASN A 111 11.04 -20.62 -8.28
N LEU A 112 9.83 -20.52 -8.84
CA LEU A 112 9.10 -19.26 -8.90
C LEU A 112 8.15 -19.14 -7.71
N LEU A 113 8.39 -18.14 -6.91
CA LEU A 113 7.55 -17.80 -5.76
C LEU A 113 6.80 -16.51 -6.03
N ARG A 114 5.54 -16.46 -5.62
CA ARG A 114 4.75 -15.23 -5.61
C ARG A 114 4.78 -14.64 -4.21
N VAL A 115 5.35 -13.46 -4.11
CA VAL A 115 5.41 -12.70 -2.86
C VAL A 115 4.42 -11.55 -2.93
N ARG A 116 3.69 -11.33 -1.83
CA ARG A 116 2.76 -10.23 -1.67
C ARG A 116 3.22 -9.35 -0.51
N ILE A 117 3.31 -8.05 -0.77
CA ILE A 117 3.54 -7.05 0.25
C ILE A 117 2.24 -6.30 0.47
N THR A 118 1.87 -6.13 1.72
CA THR A 118 0.68 -5.40 2.12
C THR A 118 1.05 -4.33 3.13
N VAL A 119 0.71 -3.08 2.82
CA VAL A 119 0.73 -1.97 3.78
C VAL A 119 -0.70 -1.65 4.18
N THR A 120 -0.96 -1.64 5.48
CA THR A 120 -2.29 -1.33 6.02
C THR A 120 -2.20 -0.10 6.92
N TRP A 121 -3.18 0.80 6.81
CA TRP A 121 -3.28 1.99 7.67
C TRP A 121 -4.74 2.35 7.96
N GLY A 122 -4.93 3.19 8.97
CA GLY A 122 -6.25 3.66 9.39
C GLY A 122 -6.75 3.05 10.68
N ASP A 123 -7.96 3.43 11.07
CA ASP A 123 -8.56 3.03 12.35
C ASP A 123 -9.13 1.61 12.26
N ARG A 124 -8.40 0.61 12.76
CA ARG A 124 -8.81 -0.80 12.79
C ARG A 124 -10.10 -1.03 13.60
N GLY A 125 -10.42 -0.13 14.52
CA GLY A 125 -11.61 -0.25 15.38
C GLY A 125 -12.94 -0.09 14.64
N LYS A 126 -12.93 0.45 13.43
CA LYS A 126 -14.14 0.75 12.63
C LYS A 126 -14.29 -0.08 11.36
N GLY A 127 -13.47 -1.10 11.16
CA GLY A 127 -13.51 -1.95 9.96
C GLY A 127 -13.19 -1.21 8.63
N SER A 128 -12.62 -0.02 8.71
CA SER A 128 -12.33 0.87 7.58
C SER A 128 -10.82 1.06 7.36
N GLY A 129 -10.02 0.05 7.66
CA GLY A 129 -8.60 0.07 7.32
C GLY A 129 -8.40 0.18 5.81
N LYS A 130 -7.57 1.11 5.37
CA LYS A 130 -7.10 1.20 3.99
C LYS A 130 -5.90 0.27 3.83
N LYS A 131 -5.72 -0.30 2.65
CA LYS A 131 -4.56 -1.13 2.33
C LYS A 131 -4.05 -0.86 0.93
N GLN A 132 -2.75 -0.93 0.77
CA GLN A 132 -2.07 -1.02 -0.51
C GLN A 132 -1.39 -2.38 -0.59
N GLN A 133 -1.51 -3.06 -1.72
CA GLN A 133 -0.89 -4.36 -1.95
C GLN A 133 -0.11 -4.30 -3.25
N GLU A 134 1.09 -4.86 -3.20
CA GLU A 134 1.88 -5.17 -4.38
C GLU A 134 2.20 -6.67 -4.37
N SER A 135 2.21 -7.28 -5.55
CA SER A 135 2.57 -8.69 -5.69
C SER A 135 3.54 -8.83 -6.84
N TYR A 136 4.61 -9.57 -6.62
CA TYR A 136 5.60 -9.83 -7.64
C TYR A 136 6.04 -11.30 -7.62
N ILE A 137 6.58 -11.76 -8.74
CA ILE A 137 7.08 -13.11 -8.88
C ILE A 137 8.61 -13.04 -8.76
N VAL A 138 9.14 -13.85 -7.88
CA VAL A 138 10.57 -13.92 -7.61
C VAL A 138 11.11 -15.28 -8.06
N LEU A 139 12.24 -15.29 -8.73
CA LEU A 139 13.00 -16.50 -8.97
C LEU A 139 13.82 -16.81 -7.73
N TRP A 140 13.30 -17.73 -6.92
CA TRP A 140 13.97 -18.15 -5.71
C TRP A 140 15.02 -19.20 -6.03
N ARG A 141 16.24 -19.00 -5.55
CA ARG A 141 17.29 -20.01 -5.55
C ARG A 141 17.72 -20.25 -4.12
N LYS A 142 17.47 -21.45 -3.62
CA LYS A 142 17.99 -21.82 -2.31
C LYS A 142 19.52 -21.65 -2.34
N PRO A 143 20.11 -20.87 -1.42
CA PRO A 143 21.57 -20.80 -1.30
C PRO A 143 22.12 -22.17 -0.98
N GLU A 144 23.23 -22.57 -1.67
CA GLU A 144 23.95 -23.82 -1.46
C GLU A 144 24.72 -23.83 -0.13
#